data_f316fe3f1aed1c7c02bcb0ca1dabb3de
#
_entry.id   f316fe3f1aed1c7c02bcb0ca1dabb3de
#
_cell.length_a   1.000
_cell.length_b   1.000
_cell.length_c   1.000
_cell.angle_alpha   90.00
_cell.angle_beta   90.00
_cell.angle_gamma   90.00
#
_symmetry.space_group_name_H-M   'P 1'
#
loop_
_entity.id
_entity.type
_entity.pdbx_description
1 polymer ?
#
loop_
_entity_poly.entity_id
_entity_poly.type
_entity_poly.pdbx_seq_one_letter_code
_entity_poly.pdbx_strand_id
1 'polypeptide(L)'
;MKSLLILGDGGYGQLVKEIAEILGYRKISFLDDNLPIAIGKLNDIDVLQDSYDETIVAIGNPLVRSQNLLKLKNPTTLIHPSAVISKSAEVKKGVVIEANCVVSASAKVYEGSFICAGAVVNHNAVVNKCCQIDCNAVVSAFSKVPDGKKVASCEVWKNI
;
A
#
# COMPACT_ATOMS: atom_id res chain seq x y z
N MET A 1 -10.37 2.05 -20.50
CA MET A 1 -9.09 1.37 -20.21
C MET A 1 -8.63 1.88 -18.86
N LYS A 2 -8.55 1.03 -17.85
CA LYS A 2 -8.24 1.44 -16.46
C LYS A 2 -6.82 1.98 -16.34
N SER A 3 -6.67 3.17 -15.76
CA SER A 3 -5.40 3.88 -15.65
C SER A 3 -5.02 4.17 -14.20
N LEU A 4 -3.72 4.15 -13.89
CA LEU A 4 -3.17 4.35 -12.55
C LEU A 4 -1.99 5.31 -12.59
N LEU A 5 -1.99 6.29 -11.71
CA LEU A 5 -0.84 7.14 -11.44
C LEU A 5 -0.22 6.74 -10.10
N ILE A 6 1.04 6.33 -10.13
CA ILE A 6 1.81 5.88 -8.97
C ILE A 6 2.76 6.99 -8.54
N LEU A 7 2.74 7.36 -7.27
CA LEU A 7 3.70 8.28 -6.67
C LEU A 7 4.84 7.48 -6.06
N GLY A 8 6.04 7.62 -6.63
CA GLY A 8 7.25 6.86 -6.33
C GLY A 8 7.54 5.81 -7.40
N ASP A 9 8.69 5.96 -8.10
CA ASP A 9 9.16 5.07 -9.16
C ASP A 9 10.40 4.25 -8.74
N GLY A 10 10.65 4.14 -7.44
CA GLY A 10 11.68 3.28 -6.88
C GLY A 10 11.32 1.78 -6.96
N GLY A 11 12.14 0.93 -6.37
CA GLY A 11 11.91 -0.53 -6.39
C GLY A 11 10.52 -0.94 -5.92
N TYR A 12 9.97 -0.26 -4.90
CA TYR A 12 8.60 -0.54 -4.45
C TYR A 12 7.55 -0.06 -5.45
N GLY A 13 7.78 1.07 -6.11
CA GLY A 13 6.90 1.55 -7.18
C GLY A 13 6.80 0.58 -8.34
N GLN A 14 7.91 -0.04 -8.74
CA GLN A 14 7.93 -1.06 -9.78
C GLN A 14 7.15 -2.33 -9.37
N LEU A 15 7.29 -2.77 -8.10
CA LEU A 15 6.49 -3.87 -7.56
C LEU A 15 4.99 -3.55 -7.59
N VAL A 16 4.61 -2.35 -7.17
CA VAL A 16 3.21 -1.87 -7.21
C VAL A 16 2.67 -1.84 -8.64
N LYS A 17 3.49 -1.45 -9.62
CA LYS A 17 3.14 -1.51 -11.05
C LYS A 17 2.81 -2.94 -11.48
N GLU A 18 3.64 -3.93 -11.13
CA GLU A 18 3.38 -5.33 -11.50
C GLU A 18 2.06 -5.84 -10.92
N ILE A 19 1.75 -5.50 -9.66
CA ILE A 19 0.44 -5.82 -9.06
C ILE A 19 -0.70 -5.15 -9.84
N ALA A 20 -0.53 -3.88 -10.20
CA ALA A 20 -1.53 -3.16 -10.97
C ALA A 20 -1.77 -3.77 -12.36
N GLU A 21 -0.71 -4.22 -13.04
CA GLU A 21 -0.81 -4.92 -14.33
C GLU A 21 -1.61 -6.23 -14.20
N ILE A 22 -1.36 -7.02 -13.16
CA ILE A 22 -2.14 -8.23 -12.84
C ILE A 22 -3.61 -7.88 -12.60
N LEU A 23 -3.91 -6.76 -11.96
CA LEU A 23 -5.26 -6.27 -11.69
C LEU A 23 -5.94 -5.60 -12.90
N GLY A 24 -5.26 -5.57 -14.06
CA GLY A 24 -5.84 -5.14 -15.33
C GLY A 24 -5.68 -3.66 -15.65
N TYR A 25 -4.86 -2.91 -14.91
CA TYR A 25 -4.49 -1.56 -15.33
C TYR A 25 -3.65 -1.63 -16.62
N ARG A 26 -3.95 -0.75 -17.57
CA ARG A 26 -3.31 -0.76 -18.90
C ARG A 26 -2.52 0.52 -19.20
N LYS A 27 -2.83 1.61 -18.53
CA LYS A 27 -2.07 2.85 -18.56
C LYS A 27 -1.55 3.10 -17.14
N ILE A 28 -0.24 2.94 -16.94
CA ILE A 28 0.40 3.16 -15.65
C ILE A 28 1.53 4.16 -15.84
N SER A 29 1.56 5.21 -15.03
CA SER A 29 2.61 6.22 -15.05
C SER A 29 3.07 6.54 -13.63
N PHE A 30 4.24 7.17 -13.53
CA PHE A 30 4.87 7.49 -12.26
C PHE A 30 5.10 8.98 -12.09
N LEU A 31 5.01 9.45 -10.86
CA LEU A 31 5.58 10.73 -10.40
C LEU A 31 6.72 10.44 -9.43
N ASP A 32 7.89 11.03 -9.66
CA ASP A 32 9.06 10.87 -8.80
C ASP A 32 9.99 12.07 -8.91
N ASP A 33 10.55 12.51 -7.78
CA ASP A 33 11.41 13.70 -7.77
C ASP A 33 12.81 13.43 -8.33
N ASN A 34 13.25 12.17 -8.35
CA ASN A 34 14.62 11.76 -8.59
C ASN A 34 14.82 10.89 -9.85
N LEU A 35 13.76 10.29 -10.40
CA LEU A 35 13.89 9.30 -11.46
C LEU A 35 13.45 9.84 -12.83
N PRO A 36 14.28 9.67 -13.89
CA PRO A 36 14.06 10.31 -15.20
C PRO A 36 12.92 9.72 -16.02
N ILE A 37 12.46 8.51 -15.68
CA ILE A 37 11.35 7.85 -16.40
C ILE A 37 9.97 8.26 -15.88
N ALA A 38 9.90 8.95 -14.77
CA ALA A 38 8.65 9.55 -14.27
C ALA A 38 8.16 10.65 -15.23
N ILE A 39 6.84 10.75 -15.38
CA ILE A 39 6.21 11.77 -16.26
C ILE A 39 6.18 13.16 -15.61
N GLY A 40 6.57 13.28 -14.36
CA GLY A 40 6.60 14.52 -13.58
C GLY A 40 7.09 14.28 -12.16
N LYS A 41 7.12 15.34 -11.39
CA LYS A 41 7.51 15.36 -9.98
C LYS A 41 6.34 15.07 -9.06
N LEU A 42 6.59 14.73 -7.79
CA LEU A 42 5.53 14.46 -6.80
C LEU A 42 4.54 15.63 -6.66
N ASN A 43 5.00 16.87 -6.77
CA ASN A 43 4.12 18.04 -6.70
C ASN A 43 3.24 18.26 -7.93
N ASP A 44 3.52 17.59 -9.05
CA ASP A 44 2.68 17.67 -10.24
C ASP A 44 1.38 16.86 -10.09
N ILE A 45 1.19 16.19 -8.96
CA ILE A 45 -0.01 15.39 -8.66
C ILE A 45 -1.29 16.21 -8.82
N ASP A 46 -1.30 17.46 -8.38
CA ASP A 46 -2.48 18.33 -8.42
C ASP A 46 -2.99 18.57 -9.85
N VAL A 47 -2.09 18.53 -10.83
CA VAL A 47 -2.40 18.73 -12.25
C VAL A 47 -2.64 17.41 -12.98
N LEU A 48 -1.86 16.39 -12.69
CA LEU A 48 -1.81 15.17 -13.49
C LEU A 48 -2.82 14.09 -13.06
N GLN A 49 -3.24 14.07 -11.79
CA GLN A 49 -4.11 13.00 -11.29
C GLN A 49 -5.47 12.94 -11.97
N ASP A 50 -6.01 14.06 -12.43
CA ASP A 50 -7.31 14.10 -13.11
C ASP A 50 -7.31 13.42 -14.50
N SER A 51 -6.12 13.08 -15.01
CA SER A 51 -5.93 12.34 -16.27
C SER A 51 -5.87 10.81 -16.05
N TYR A 52 -6.06 10.35 -14.81
CA TYR A 52 -6.03 8.94 -14.43
C TYR A 52 -7.29 8.57 -13.66
N ASP A 53 -7.72 7.31 -13.81
CA ASP A 53 -8.90 6.82 -13.07
C ASP A 53 -8.62 6.72 -11.57
N GLU A 54 -7.41 6.31 -11.21
CA GLU A 54 -7.03 6.08 -9.81
C GLU A 54 -5.56 6.46 -9.57
N THR A 55 -5.23 6.64 -8.29
CA THR A 55 -3.90 7.03 -7.82
C THR A 55 -3.46 6.17 -6.64
N ILE A 56 -2.15 6.00 -6.46
CA ILE A 56 -1.58 5.31 -5.29
C ILE A 56 -0.20 5.86 -4.93
N VAL A 57 0.15 5.83 -3.64
CA VAL A 57 1.50 6.20 -3.17
C VAL A 57 2.31 4.94 -2.92
N ALA A 58 3.48 4.83 -3.55
CA ALA A 58 4.42 3.71 -3.44
C ALA A 58 5.79 4.18 -2.88
N ILE A 59 5.76 5.03 -1.86
CA ILE A 59 6.94 5.63 -1.23
C ILE A 59 7.20 4.97 0.11
N GLY A 60 8.43 4.46 0.32
CA GLY A 60 8.81 3.73 1.52
C GLY A 60 8.82 4.57 2.80
N ASN A 61 9.21 5.86 2.72
CA ASN A 61 9.22 6.74 3.88
C ASN A 61 7.77 7.04 4.34
N PRO A 62 7.37 6.68 5.58
CA PRO A 62 5.99 6.81 6.04
C PRO A 62 5.50 8.25 6.17
N LEU A 63 6.38 9.19 6.51
CA LEU A 63 6.03 10.62 6.57
C LEU A 63 5.75 11.18 5.19
N VAL A 64 6.64 10.91 4.22
CA VAL A 64 6.46 11.33 2.83
C VAL A 64 5.23 10.67 2.22
N ARG A 65 5.01 9.37 2.51
CA ARG A 65 3.82 8.63 2.08
C ARG A 65 2.54 9.26 2.62
N SER A 66 2.49 9.56 3.92
CA SER A 66 1.34 10.19 4.57
C SER A 66 1.01 11.56 3.97
N GLN A 67 2.02 12.40 3.75
CA GLN A 67 1.84 13.73 3.17
C GLN A 67 1.28 13.66 1.73
N ASN A 68 1.79 12.73 0.92
CA ASN A 68 1.32 12.58 -0.46
C ASN A 68 -0.05 11.91 -0.53
N LEU A 69 -0.35 10.98 0.36
CA LEU A 69 -1.68 10.33 0.42
C LEU A 69 -2.81 11.35 0.60
N LEU A 70 -2.58 12.42 1.38
CA LEU A 70 -3.55 13.49 1.61
C LEU A 70 -3.86 14.32 0.36
N LYS A 71 -2.99 14.31 -0.64
CA LYS A 71 -3.17 15.02 -1.92
C LYS A 71 -3.99 14.22 -2.94
N LEU A 72 -4.19 12.92 -2.71
CA LEU A 72 -4.86 12.06 -3.67
C LEU A 72 -6.37 12.28 -3.65
N LYS A 73 -6.96 12.56 -4.81
CA LYS A 73 -8.42 12.69 -5.00
C LYS A 73 -9.12 11.34 -5.06
N ASN A 74 -8.51 10.37 -5.73
CA ASN A 74 -9.08 9.03 -5.91
C ASN A 74 -8.05 7.92 -5.60
N PRO A 75 -7.64 7.75 -4.32
CA PRO A 75 -6.71 6.71 -3.94
C PRO A 75 -7.35 5.33 -4.08
N THR A 76 -6.65 4.42 -4.75
CA THR A 76 -7.06 3.01 -4.88
C THR A 76 -6.38 2.12 -3.85
N THR A 77 -6.89 0.91 -3.68
CA THR A 77 -6.30 -0.18 -2.92
C THR A 77 -5.94 -1.31 -3.87
N LEU A 78 -4.69 -1.75 -3.83
CA LEU A 78 -4.20 -2.83 -4.68
C LEU A 78 -3.99 -4.09 -3.82
N ILE A 79 -4.69 -5.15 -4.17
CA ILE A 79 -4.61 -6.44 -3.46
C ILE A 79 -4.21 -7.50 -4.49
N HIS A 80 -3.05 -8.11 -4.29
CA HIS A 80 -2.59 -9.20 -5.16
C HIS A 80 -3.60 -10.36 -5.13
N PRO A 81 -3.96 -10.98 -6.27
CA PRO A 81 -4.98 -12.03 -6.33
C PRO A 81 -4.71 -13.27 -5.46
N SER A 82 -3.44 -13.53 -5.11
CA SER A 82 -3.09 -14.64 -4.20
C SER A 82 -3.18 -14.30 -2.72
N ALA A 83 -3.50 -13.05 -2.36
CA ALA A 83 -3.73 -12.69 -0.97
C ALA A 83 -5.10 -13.18 -0.48
N VAL A 84 -5.16 -13.60 0.77
CA VAL A 84 -6.40 -14.08 1.41
C VAL A 84 -6.91 -13.02 2.37
N ILE A 85 -8.04 -12.40 2.04
CA ILE A 85 -8.68 -11.37 2.86
C ILE A 85 -9.99 -11.92 3.42
N SER A 86 -10.11 -11.96 4.75
CA SER A 86 -11.35 -12.38 5.39
C SER A 86 -12.51 -11.43 5.04
N LYS A 87 -13.72 -11.96 4.92
CA LYS A 87 -14.94 -11.18 4.65
C LYS A 87 -15.23 -10.12 5.70
N SER A 88 -14.81 -10.35 6.94
CA SER A 88 -14.99 -9.40 8.05
C SER A 88 -13.80 -8.46 8.27
N ALA A 89 -12.74 -8.60 7.48
CA ALA A 89 -11.61 -7.67 7.54
C ALA A 89 -11.94 -6.33 6.87
N GLU A 90 -11.38 -5.25 7.40
CA GLU A 90 -11.48 -3.92 6.83
C GLU A 90 -10.14 -3.48 6.25
N VAL A 91 -10.11 -3.21 4.95
CA VAL A 91 -8.94 -2.65 4.25
C VAL A 91 -9.31 -1.29 3.69
N LYS A 92 -8.60 -0.26 4.13
CA LYS A 92 -8.88 1.14 3.74
C LYS A 92 -8.17 1.51 2.44
N LYS A 93 -8.47 2.72 1.91
CA LYS A 93 -7.91 3.22 0.66
C LYS A 93 -6.38 3.45 0.74
N GLY A 94 -5.71 3.35 -0.40
CA GLY A 94 -4.26 3.55 -0.50
C GLY A 94 -3.43 2.41 0.07
N VAL A 95 -4.02 1.29 0.46
CA VAL A 95 -3.31 0.11 0.96
C VAL A 95 -2.81 -0.73 -0.21
N VAL A 96 -1.59 -1.27 -0.07
CA VAL A 96 -1.05 -2.30 -0.96
C VAL A 96 -0.91 -3.60 -0.18
N ILE A 97 -1.48 -4.67 -0.70
CA ILE A 97 -1.36 -6.03 -0.15
C ILE A 97 -0.72 -6.91 -1.21
N GLU A 98 0.48 -7.38 -0.91
CA GLU A 98 1.28 -8.20 -1.82
C GLU A 98 0.86 -9.68 -1.83
N ALA A 99 1.59 -10.47 -2.62
CA ALA A 99 1.30 -11.88 -2.81
C ALA A 99 1.34 -12.69 -1.51
N ASN A 100 0.44 -13.66 -1.40
CA ASN A 100 0.37 -14.64 -0.30
C ASN A 100 0.19 -14.03 1.11
N CYS A 101 -0.26 -12.79 1.20
CA CYS A 101 -0.62 -12.18 2.48
C CYS A 101 -1.93 -12.77 3.02
N VAL A 102 -2.06 -12.77 4.33
CA VAL A 102 -3.32 -13.14 5.01
C VAL A 102 -3.77 -11.99 5.89
N VAL A 103 -4.99 -11.49 5.67
CA VAL A 103 -5.66 -10.54 6.55
C VAL A 103 -6.87 -11.24 7.14
N SER A 104 -6.77 -11.62 8.41
CA SER A 104 -7.71 -12.51 9.08
C SER A 104 -8.99 -11.79 9.55
N ALA A 105 -9.90 -12.56 10.15
CA ALA A 105 -11.23 -12.09 10.57
C ALA A 105 -11.14 -10.86 11.49
N SER A 106 -11.96 -9.83 11.20
CA SER A 106 -12.06 -8.59 11.97
C SER A 106 -10.75 -7.80 12.10
N ALA A 107 -9.72 -8.15 11.32
CA ALA A 107 -8.50 -7.35 11.22
C ALA A 107 -8.78 -6.04 10.47
N LYS A 108 -8.02 -4.99 10.81
CA LYS A 108 -8.15 -3.67 10.19
C LYS A 108 -6.81 -3.19 9.66
N VAL A 109 -6.78 -2.77 8.40
CA VAL A 109 -5.59 -2.17 7.76
C VAL A 109 -5.97 -0.78 7.29
N TYR A 110 -5.34 0.22 7.87
CA TYR A 110 -5.63 1.63 7.60
C TYR A 110 -4.81 2.19 6.44
N GLU A 111 -5.19 3.39 6.03
CA GLU A 111 -4.79 4.05 4.80
C GLU A 111 -3.27 4.11 4.60
N GLY A 112 -2.81 3.87 3.39
CA GLY A 112 -1.41 3.99 2.99
C GLY A 112 -0.47 2.94 3.57
N SER A 113 -1.00 1.87 4.20
CA SER A 113 -0.17 0.80 4.72
C SER A 113 0.20 -0.21 3.65
N PHE A 114 1.39 -0.80 3.80
CA PHE A 114 1.92 -1.85 2.94
C PHE A 114 1.97 -3.16 3.72
N ILE A 115 1.33 -4.19 3.19
CA ILE A 115 1.38 -5.56 3.72
C ILE A 115 2.18 -6.38 2.71
N CYS A 116 3.46 -6.59 3.02
CA CYS A 116 4.42 -7.18 2.10
C CYS A 116 4.29 -8.70 2.02
N ALA A 117 4.87 -9.30 0.99
CA ALA A 117 4.67 -10.69 0.61
C ALA A 117 4.74 -11.68 1.78
N GLY A 118 3.72 -12.54 1.89
CA GLY A 118 3.63 -13.57 2.94
C GLY A 118 3.34 -13.06 4.35
N ALA A 119 3.15 -11.75 4.55
CA ALA A 119 2.84 -11.22 5.87
C ALA A 119 1.42 -11.61 6.34
N VAL A 120 1.26 -11.75 7.66
CA VAL A 120 0.00 -12.13 8.29
C VAL A 120 -0.47 -11.05 9.25
N VAL A 121 -1.64 -10.48 9.00
CA VAL A 121 -2.37 -9.63 9.95
C VAL A 121 -3.45 -10.51 10.59
N ASN A 122 -3.21 -10.95 11.82
CA ASN A 122 -4.06 -11.95 12.46
C ASN A 122 -5.42 -11.35 12.91
N HIS A 123 -6.34 -12.20 13.34
CA HIS A 123 -7.70 -11.78 13.67
C HIS A 123 -7.73 -10.67 14.74
N ASN A 124 -8.63 -9.70 14.58
CA ASN A 124 -8.78 -8.54 15.46
C ASN A 124 -7.52 -7.67 15.60
N ALA A 125 -6.48 -7.90 14.79
CA ALA A 125 -5.30 -7.05 14.77
C ALA A 125 -5.60 -5.73 14.02
N VAL A 126 -4.88 -4.68 14.39
CA VAL A 126 -5.03 -3.36 13.78
C VAL A 126 -3.67 -2.88 13.28
N VAL A 127 -3.57 -2.62 12.00
CA VAL A 127 -2.44 -1.94 11.36
C VAL A 127 -2.88 -0.51 11.06
N ASN A 128 -2.34 0.45 11.78
CA ASN A 128 -2.68 1.86 11.60
C ASN A 128 -2.08 2.43 10.31
N LYS A 129 -2.21 3.76 10.12
CA LYS A 129 -1.88 4.45 8.87
C LYS A 129 -0.40 4.39 8.51
N CYS A 130 -0.13 4.27 7.23
CA CYS A 130 1.21 4.34 6.65
C CYS A 130 2.23 3.38 7.28
N CYS A 131 1.76 2.25 7.85
CA CYS A 131 2.63 1.19 8.33
C CYS A 131 3.23 0.39 7.18
N GLN A 132 4.30 -0.34 7.47
CA GLN A 132 4.85 -1.37 6.60
C GLN A 132 5.02 -2.66 7.42
N ILE A 133 4.26 -3.68 7.06
CA ILE A 133 4.38 -5.03 7.61
C ILE A 133 5.20 -5.81 6.60
N ASP A 134 6.48 -5.99 6.90
CA ASP A 134 7.46 -6.49 5.93
C ASP A 134 7.30 -7.99 5.66
N CYS A 135 8.06 -8.53 4.70
CA CYS A 135 7.87 -9.90 4.20
C CYS A 135 7.88 -10.94 5.33
N ASN A 136 6.87 -11.81 5.33
CA ASN A 136 6.68 -12.87 6.32
C ASN A 136 6.57 -12.38 7.79
N ALA A 137 6.36 -11.10 8.03
CA ALA A 137 6.09 -10.59 9.37
C ALA A 137 4.67 -10.96 9.81
N VAL A 138 4.48 -11.08 11.13
CA VAL A 138 3.19 -11.44 11.73
C VAL A 138 2.76 -10.37 12.71
N VAL A 139 1.58 -9.78 12.51
CA VAL A 139 0.91 -8.98 13.54
C VAL A 139 0.00 -9.91 14.31
N SER A 140 0.32 -10.13 15.60
CA SER A 140 -0.42 -11.06 16.45
C SER A 140 -1.87 -10.62 16.67
N ALA A 141 -2.75 -11.57 16.95
CA ALA A 141 -4.15 -11.29 17.26
C ALA A 141 -4.29 -10.24 18.37
N PHE A 142 -5.28 -9.33 18.21
CA PHE A 142 -5.58 -8.23 19.11
C PHE A 142 -4.47 -7.18 19.28
N SER A 143 -3.34 -7.32 18.58
CA SER A 143 -2.24 -6.36 18.61
C SER A 143 -2.53 -5.17 17.73
N LYS A 144 -1.93 -4.02 18.06
CA LYS A 144 -2.07 -2.77 17.32
C LYS A 144 -0.70 -2.24 16.90
N VAL A 145 -0.49 -2.05 15.62
CA VAL A 145 0.71 -1.41 15.05
C VAL A 145 0.45 0.10 14.96
N PRO A 146 1.25 0.96 15.61
CA PRO A 146 1.05 2.42 15.57
C PRO A 146 1.37 3.01 14.19
N ASP A 147 0.87 4.24 13.94
CA ASP A 147 1.06 4.95 12.67
C ASP A 147 2.53 4.99 12.24
N GLY A 148 2.80 4.78 10.97
CA GLY A 148 4.12 4.88 10.36
C GLY A 148 5.14 3.83 10.79
N LYS A 149 4.73 2.84 11.59
CA LYS A 149 5.64 1.80 12.08
C LYS A 149 5.98 0.79 10.97
N LYS A 150 7.25 0.42 10.92
CA LYS A 150 7.72 -0.75 10.19
C LYS A 150 7.87 -1.93 11.14
N VAL A 151 7.23 -3.06 10.82
CA VAL A 151 7.48 -4.38 11.41
C VAL A 151 8.43 -5.10 10.47
N ALA A 152 9.62 -5.47 10.93
CA ALA A 152 10.66 -6.00 10.07
C ALA A 152 10.33 -7.40 9.55
N SER A 153 11.00 -7.82 8.47
CA SER A 153 10.81 -9.14 7.87
C SER A 153 10.96 -10.25 8.91
N CYS A 154 10.03 -11.22 8.87
CA CYS A 154 9.98 -12.36 9.80
C CYS A 154 9.79 -11.98 11.28
N GLU A 155 9.52 -10.72 11.59
CA GLU A 155 9.23 -10.27 12.96
C GLU A 155 7.81 -10.62 13.37
N VAL A 156 7.63 -10.94 14.65
CA VAL A 156 6.32 -11.10 15.28
C VAL A 156 6.03 -9.89 16.15
N TRP A 157 5.09 -9.06 15.71
CA TRP A 157 4.63 -7.90 16.45
C TRP A 157 3.58 -8.29 17.48
N LYS A 158 3.84 -7.98 18.75
CA LYS A 158 2.91 -8.14 19.87
C LYS A 158 2.92 -6.88 20.72
N ASN A 159 1.75 -6.31 20.96
CA ASN A 159 1.55 -5.33 22.00
C ASN A 159 0.19 -5.61 22.64
N ILE A 160 0.23 -6.06 23.84
CA ILE A 160 -0.94 -6.38 24.65
C ILE A 160 -1.10 -5.26 25.68
#